data_9cddebfe5f86bb25fb2ef9a0b547e28f
#
_entry.id   9cddebfe5f86bb25fb2ef9a0b547e28f
#
_cell.length_a   1.000
_cell.length_b   1.000
_cell.length_c   1.000
_cell.angle_alpha   90.00
_cell.angle_beta   90.00
_cell.angle_gamma   90.00
#
_symmetry.space_group_name_H-M   'P 1'
#
loop_
_entity.id
_entity.type
_entity.pdbx_description
1 polymer ?
#
loop_
_entity_poly.entity_id
_entity_poly.type
_entity_poly.pdbx_seq_one_letter_code
_entity_poly.pdbx_strand_id
1 'polypeptide(L)'
;MPAVPTYWDYLKLDQLLDLQGGLEGDEDQLLTDELHFIIVHQAYELWFKLVLRSMRLARNALQKQRVDEETIPHVAHHLRRVNAIMKLGVQQFEVMETLTPQDFLDFRDKLMPSSGFQSFQMRELEILMGLEEAERIHYGGVDPIRHISEIASDTPAGRLANARIGAVREEQTLLACVHQWLYRTPVQGSTPSDPGDEDVVNQFIEEYLASLDGSLDDNLSRLTSVLPDSKGMAQRFDTIREAARAFLMAEGSHLPEDQRKRQKRIRAAALFIESYRHLPLLSWPRLLLDVVVEMEEQLVLWRHRHARMVERLIGRRVGTGGSGGVDYLDKTGRYRVFKDLWAVRTLLLPRKQLPAVRNAERYGFSTD
;
A
#
# COMPACT_ATOMS: atom_id res chain seq x y z
N MET A 1 27.35 35.54 -18.50
CA MET A 1 27.38 34.10 -18.30
C MET A 1 26.31 33.75 -17.29
N PRO A 2 25.53 32.68 -17.46
CA PRO A 2 24.65 32.24 -16.36
C PRO A 2 25.52 31.96 -15.13
N ALA A 3 25.09 32.44 -13.96
CA ALA A 3 25.81 32.22 -12.72
C ALA A 3 25.94 30.70 -12.47
N VAL A 4 27.15 30.25 -12.11
CA VAL A 4 27.37 28.85 -11.74
C VAL A 4 26.59 28.64 -10.44
N PRO A 5 25.62 27.69 -10.39
CA PRO A 5 24.80 27.51 -9.20
C PRO A 5 25.66 26.96 -8.04
N THR A 6 25.53 27.58 -6.89
CA THR A 6 26.12 27.04 -5.64
C THR A 6 25.18 25.98 -5.03
N TYR A 7 25.67 25.20 -4.08
CA TYR A 7 24.88 24.20 -3.36
C TYR A 7 23.64 24.81 -2.69
N TRP A 8 23.83 25.92 -2.00
CA TRP A 8 22.74 26.62 -1.29
C TRP A 8 21.74 27.29 -2.24
N ASP A 9 22.19 27.86 -3.39
CA ASP A 9 21.29 28.43 -4.40
C ASP A 9 20.45 27.36 -5.07
N TYR A 10 21.06 26.20 -5.39
CA TYR A 10 20.35 25.08 -6.02
C TYR A 10 19.29 24.49 -5.10
N LEU A 11 19.61 24.32 -3.81
CA LEU A 11 18.70 23.76 -2.82
C LEU A 11 17.77 24.79 -2.18
N LYS A 12 17.95 26.09 -2.46
CA LYS A 12 17.16 27.19 -1.85
C LYS A 12 17.22 27.14 -0.34
N LEU A 13 18.45 26.99 0.22
CA LEU A 13 18.61 26.82 1.67
C LEU A 13 18.21 28.05 2.45
N ASP A 14 18.38 29.24 1.89
CA ASP A 14 17.90 30.52 2.42
C ASP A 14 16.39 30.51 2.71
N GLN A 15 15.61 29.89 1.83
CA GLN A 15 14.16 29.76 1.98
C GLN A 15 13.79 28.57 2.83
N LEU A 16 14.44 27.40 2.61
CA LEU A 16 14.11 26.17 3.31
C LEU A 16 14.34 26.28 4.82
N LEU A 17 15.42 26.92 5.23
CA LEU A 17 15.80 27.07 6.63
C LEU A 17 15.14 28.27 7.34
N ASP A 18 14.28 28.99 6.65
CA ASP A 18 13.48 30.10 7.18
C ASP A 18 11.99 29.72 7.38
N LEU A 19 11.63 28.46 7.13
CA LEU A 19 10.24 28.00 7.20
C LEU A 19 9.85 27.41 8.57
N GLN A 20 10.71 27.49 9.59
CA GLN A 20 10.52 26.83 10.88
C GLN A 20 9.98 27.74 11.99
N GLY A 21 9.66 28.99 11.68
CA GLY A 21 9.27 30.01 12.67
C GLY A 21 7.88 29.82 13.33
N GLY A 22 7.19 28.72 13.12
CA GLY A 22 5.89 28.45 13.74
C GLY A 22 4.80 29.46 13.36
N LEU A 23 3.90 29.76 14.32
CA LEU A 23 2.87 30.78 14.15
C LEU A 23 3.43 32.19 14.31
N GLU A 24 4.50 32.33 15.06
CA GLU A 24 5.22 33.56 15.33
C GLU A 24 5.97 34.08 14.10
N GLY A 25 6.32 33.18 13.20
CA GLY A 25 7.14 33.50 12.01
C GLY A 25 8.61 33.79 12.35
N ASP A 26 9.06 33.43 13.56
CA ASP A 26 10.38 33.71 14.10
C ASP A 26 10.82 32.52 14.97
N GLU A 27 11.89 31.85 14.57
CA GLU A 27 12.43 30.67 15.26
C GLU A 27 12.92 30.98 16.67
N ASP A 28 13.45 32.17 16.90
CA ASP A 28 13.97 32.61 18.23
C ASP A 28 12.86 32.76 19.28
N GLN A 29 11.61 32.79 18.87
CA GLN A 29 10.44 32.87 19.78
C GLN A 29 9.84 31.49 20.10
N LEU A 30 10.32 30.41 19.47
CA LEU A 30 9.83 29.07 19.71
C LEU A 30 10.50 28.43 20.93
N LEU A 31 9.78 27.49 21.56
CA LEU A 31 10.41 26.53 22.44
C LEU A 31 11.27 25.58 21.62
N THR A 32 12.39 25.12 22.17
CA THR A 32 13.31 24.19 21.45
C THR A 32 12.57 22.94 20.93
N ASP A 33 11.66 22.40 21.72
CA ASP A 33 10.90 21.20 21.38
C ASP A 33 9.74 21.48 20.43
N GLU A 34 9.25 22.71 20.38
CA GLU A 34 8.31 23.16 19.34
C GLU A 34 9.01 23.21 17.97
N LEU A 35 10.23 23.75 17.90
CA LEU A 35 11.06 23.72 16.69
C LEU A 35 11.35 22.29 16.23
N HIS A 36 11.72 21.40 17.16
CA HIS A 36 11.92 19.97 16.90
C HIS A 36 10.66 19.35 16.26
N PHE A 37 9.48 19.61 16.85
CA PHE A 37 8.19 19.13 16.33
C PHE A 37 7.93 19.61 14.90
N ILE A 38 8.16 20.88 14.61
CA ILE A 38 7.98 21.49 13.28
C ILE A 38 8.89 20.81 12.28
N ILE A 39 10.20 20.71 12.55
CA ILE A 39 11.18 20.14 11.62
C ILE A 39 10.86 18.68 11.29
N VAL A 40 10.51 17.86 12.29
CA VAL A 40 10.17 16.45 12.05
C VAL A 40 8.95 16.33 11.13
N HIS A 41 7.91 17.14 11.34
CA HIS A 41 6.71 17.11 10.49
C HIS A 41 6.99 17.63 9.08
N GLN A 42 7.76 18.71 8.93
CA GLN A 42 8.18 19.20 7.62
C GLN A 42 9.01 18.16 6.84
N ALA A 43 9.89 17.43 7.53
CA ALA A 43 10.66 16.35 6.91
C ALA A 43 9.74 15.23 6.39
N TYR A 44 8.69 14.82 7.13
CA TYR A 44 7.68 13.88 6.63
C TYR A 44 6.97 14.41 5.38
N GLU A 45 6.56 15.68 5.37
CA GLU A 45 5.87 16.26 4.22
C GLU A 45 6.76 16.33 2.97
N LEU A 46 8.06 16.58 3.12
CA LEU A 46 9.03 16.51 2.02
C LEU A 46 9.20 15.07 1.50
N TRP A 47 9.25 14.08 2.39
CA TRP A 47 9.28 12.66 2.00
C TRP A 47 7.99 12.24 1.29
N PHE A 48 6.82 12.62 1.78
CA PHE A 48 5.55 12.32 1.13
C PHE A 48 5.47 12.93 -0.28
N LYS A 49 5.99 14.14 -0.48
CA LYS A 49 6.12 14.75 -1.81
C LYS A 49 6.89 13.85 -2.78
N LEU A 50 8.03 13.28 -2.35
CA LEU A 50 8.84 12.39 -3.19
C LEU A 50 8.18 11.02 -3.38
N VAL A 51 7.53 10.48 -2.35
CA VAL A 51 6.72 9.25 -2.42
C VAL A 51 5.63 9.39 -3.47
N LEU A 52 4.81 10.43 -3.40
CA LEU A 52 3.74 10.70 -4.35
C LEU A 52 4.25 10.84 -5.79
N ARG A 53 5.39 11.52 -5.97
CA ARG A 53 6.03 11.63 -7.28
C ARG A 53 6.44 10.26 -7.82
N SER A 54 7.09 9.44 -7.00
CA SER A 54 7.56 8.10 -7.39
C SER A 54 6.40 7.15 -7.67
N MET A 55 5.33 7.19 -6.86
CA MET A 55 4.12 6.40 -7.11
C MET A 55 3.44 6.78 -8.42
N ARG A 56 3.34 8.09 -8.75
CA ARG A 56 2.78 8.54 -10.03
C ARG A 56 3.60 8.05 -11.21
N LEU A 57 4.92 8.07 -11.12
CA LEU A 57 5.81 7.55 -12.19
C LEU A 57 5.57 6.04 -12.40
N ALA A 58 5.48 5.26 -11.32
CA ALA A 58 5.19 3.84 -11.39
C ALA A 58 3.78 3.58 -11.97
N ARG A 59 2.76 4.26 -11.46
CA ARG A 59 1.38 4.16 -11.90
C ARG A 59 1.23 4.51 -13.39
N ASN A 60 1.79 5.63 -13.82
CA ASN A 60 1.71 6.10 -15.22
C ASN A 60 2.37 5.12 -16.19
N ALA A 61 3.44 4.44 -15.76
CA ALA A 61 4.08 3.39 -16.56
C ALA A 61 3.17 2.17 -16.72
N LEU A 62 2.45 1.76 -15.67
CA LEU A 62 1.50 0.65 -15.71
C LEU A 62 0.17 0.99 -16.40
N GLN A 63 -0.22 2.27 -16.42
CA GLN A 63 -1.48 2.75 -17.01
C GLN A 63 -1.50 2.61 -18.54
N LYS A 64 -0.35 2.49 -19.19
CA LYS A 64 -0.24 2.39 -20.64
C LYS A 64 -1.05 1.19 -21.16
N GLN A 65 -1.62 1.32 -22.37
CA GLN A 65 -2.36 0.24 -23.00
C GLN A 65 -1.51 -1.01 -23.19
N ARG A 66 -0.23 -0.85 -23.51
CA ARG A 66 0.79 -1.89 -23.54
C ARG A 66 1.89 -1.54 -22.55
N VAL A 67 2.24 -2.49 -21.71
CA VAL A 67 3.37 -2.41 -20.77
C VAL A 67 4.41 -3.42 -21.25
N ASP A 68 5.46 -2.90 -21.86
CA ASP A 68 6.57 -3.74 -22.30
C ASP A 68 7.36 -4.26 -21.09
N GLU A 69 7.96 -5.43 -21.20
CA GLU A 69 8.66 -6.09 -20.10
C GLU A 69 9.77 -5.20 -19.52
N GLU A 70 10.51 -4.49 -20.37
CA GLU A 70 11.54 -3.52 -19.96
C GLU A 70 11.02 -2.36 -19.09
N THR A 71 9.71 -2.11 -19.11
CA THR A 71 9.06 -1.10 -18.26
C THR A 71 8.98 -1.55 -16.81
N ILE A 72 8.87 -2.86 -16.54
CA ILE A 72 8.66 -3.39 -15.19
C ILE A 72 9.82 -3.08 -14.24
N PRO A 73 11.10 -3.23 -14.65
CA PRO A 73 12.23 -2.78 -13.81
C PRO A 73 12.16 -1.30 -13.42
N HIS A 74 11.71 -0.44 -14.33
CA HIS A 74 11.52 1.00 -14.06
C HIS A 74 10.41 1.24 -13.01
N VAL A 75 9.28 0.55 -13.13
CA VAL A 75 8.20 0.59 -12.14
C VAL A 75 8.71 0.13 -10.78
N ALA A 76 9.37 -1.03 -10.74
CA ALA A 76 9.95 -1.58 -9.52
C ALA A 76 10.98 -0.65 -8.89
N HIS A 77 11.80 0.03 -9.68
CA HIS A 77 12.76 1.05 -9.19
C HIS A 77 12.06 2.18 -8.44
N HIS A 78 10.97 2.75 -9.00
CA HIS A 78 10.24 3.82 -8.33
C HIS A 78 9.53 3.36 -7.07
N LEU A 79 8.93 2.17 -7.06
CA LEU A 79 8.29 1.62 -5.87
C LEU A 79 9.31 1.24 -4.77
N ARG A 80 10.50 0.74 -5.13
CA ARG A 80 11.59 0.54 -4.16
C ARG A 80 12.04 1.83 -3.50
N ARG A 81 12.05 2.95 -4.24
CA ARG A 81 12.30 4.28 -3.63
C ARG A 81 11.22 4.63 -2.61
N VAL A 82 9.94 4.38 -2.93
CA VAL A 82 8.85 4.56 -1.97
C VAL A 82 9.10 3.73 -0.71
N ASN A 83 9.42 2.43 -0.87
CA ASN A 83 9.70 1.53 0.25
C ASN A 83 10.86 2.02 1.12
N ALA A 84 11.95 2.47 0.50
CA ALA A 84 13.10 3.00 1.23
C ALA A 84 12.75 4.26 2.04
N ILE A 85 11.96 5.18 1.46
CA ILE A 85 11.52 6.38 2.15
C ILE A 85 10.57 6.03 3.30
N MET A 86 9.64 5.11 3.10
CA MET A 86 8.71 4.70 4.16
C MET A 86 9.44 3.99 5.30
N LYS A 87 10.46 3.16 5.02
CA LYS A 87 11.34 2.58 6.05
C LYS A 87 12.05 3.66 6.86
N LEU A 88 12.61 4.66 6.18
CA LEU A 88 13.21 5.82 6.84
C LEU A 88 12.18 6.56 7.71
N GLY A 89 10.95 6.76 7.20
CA GLY A 89 9.86 7.37 7.95
C GLY A 89 9.48 6.59 9.21
N VAL A 90 9.55 5.26 9.18
CA VAL A 90 9.36 4.43 10.39
C VAL A 90 10.47 4.70 11.43
N GLN A 91 11.73 4.82 10.99
CA GLN A 91 12.85 5.12 11.87
C GLN A 91 12.82 6.58 12.39
N GLN A 92 12.36 7.51 11.59
CA GLN A 92 12.28 8.94 11.98
C GLN A 92 11.43 9.18 13.24
N PHE A 93 10.50 8.27 13.58
CA PHE A 93 9.78 8.36 14.84
C PHE A 93 10.70 8.29 16.07
N GLU A 94 11.88 7.68 15.97
CA GLU A 94 12.86 7.66 17.06
C GLU A 94 13.34 9.06 17.41
N VAL A 95 13.47 9.95 16.41
CA VAL A 95 13.78 11.37 16.63
C VAL A 95 12.62 12.05 17.36
N MET A 96 11.38 11.83 16.90
CA MET A 96 10.19 12.40 17.55
C MET A 96 10.01 11.93 18.99
N GLU A 97 10.41 10.69 19.31
CA GLU A 97 10.28 10.09 20.64
C GLU A 97 11.33 10.61 21.65
N THR A 98 12.28 11.43 21.22
CA THR A 98 13.16 12.17 22.15
C THR A 98 12.44 13.33 22.83
N LEU A 99 11.31 13.79 22.26
CA LEU A 99 10.41 14.74 22.87
C LEU A 99 9.72 14.12 24.10
N THR A 100 9.80 14.78 25.25
CA THR A 100 9.11 14.29 26.46
C THR A 100 7.63 14.66 26.47
N PRO A 101 6.76 13.91 27.17
CA PRO A 101 5.36 14.29 27.33
C PRO A 101 5.16 15.68 27.90
N GLN A 102 5.98 16.11 28.86
CA GLN A 102 5.89 17.44 29.48
C GLN A 102 6.24 18.54 28.48
N ASP A 103 7.37 18.41 27.79
CA ASP A 103 7.81 19.42 26.83
C ASP A 103 6.81 19.57 25.68
N PHE A 104 6.18 18.45 25.23
CA PHE A 104 5.08 18.52 24.27
C PHE A 104 3.86 19.28 24.81
N LEU A 105 3.51 19.09 26.07
CA LEU A 105 2.37 19.78 26.68
C LEU A 105 2.59 21.30 26.81
N ASP A 106 3.83 21.77 26.90
CA ASP A 106 4.15 23.19 27.04
C ASP A 106 3.76 24.03 25.82
N PHE A 107 3.77 23.41 24.60
CA PHE A 107 3.34 24.10 23.39
C PHE A 107 2.09 23.52 22.73
N ARG A 108 1.59 22.35 23.20
CA ARG A 108 0.48 21.63 22.59
C ARG A 108 -0.76 22.48 22.32
N ASP A 109 -1.08 23.38 23.23
CA ASP A 109 -2.30 24.22 23.11
C ASP A 109 -2.20 25.21 21.95
N LYS A 110 -1.00 25.63 21.56
CA LYS A 110 -0.76 26.45 20.36
C LYS A 110 -1.14 25.70 19.06
N LEU A 111 -1.05 24.39 19.07
CA LEU A 111 -1.35 23.57 17.89
C LEU A 111 -2.86 23.47 17.60
N MET A 112 -3.73 23.75 18.57
CA MET A 112 -5.18 23.57 18.39
C MET A 112 -5.76 24.63 17.43
N PRO A 113 -6.57 24.23 16.42
CA PRO A 113 -7.11 22.89 16.13
C PRO A 113 -6.29 22.07 15.11
N SER A 114 -5.02 22.38 14.90
CA SER A 114 -4.17 21.68 13.92
C SER A 114 -3.94 20.21 14.31
N SER A 115 -3.85 19.34 13.31
CA SER A 115 -3.66 17.91 13.53
C SER A 115 -2.93 17.26 12.34
N GLY A 116 -2.13 16.24 12.60
CA GLY A 116 -1.53 15.41 11.56
C GLY A 116 -2.55 14.76 10.61
N PHE A 117 -3.83 14.66 11.02
CA PHE A 117 -4.91 14.21 10.12
C PHE A 117 -5.18 15.16 8.96
N GLN A 118 -4.74 16.40 9.07
CA GLN A 118 -4.84 17.44 8.05
C GLN A 118 -3.73 17.34 6.99
N SER A 119 -2.78 16.40 7.12
CA SER A 119 -1.82 16.14 6.04
C SER A 119 -2.53 15.71 4.76
N PHE A 120 -2.72 16.65 3.86
CA PHE A 120 -3.34 16.36 2.57
C PHE A 120 -2.47 15.44 1.72
N GLN A 121 -1.14 15.44 1.88
CA GLN A 121 -0.25 14.53 1.16
C GLN A 121 -0.43 13.07 1.62
N MET A 122 -0.66 12.82 2.90
CA MET A 122 -1.01 11.48 3.38
C MET A 122 -2.36 11.03 2.81
N ARG A 123 -3.37 11.90 2.75
CA ARG A 123 -4.67 11.55 2.12
C ARG A 123 -4.53 11.32 0.63
N GLU A 124 -3.76 12.16 -0.05
CA GLU A 124 -3.43 11.99 -1.47
C GLU A 124 -2.74 10.65 -1.75
N LEU A 125 -1.81 10.23 -0.88
CA LEU A 125 -1.14 8.93 -0.96
C LEU A 125 -2.16 7.78 -0.86
N GLU A 126 -3.06 7.81 0.11
CA GLU A 126 -4.11 6.80 0.30
C GLU A 126 -5.03 6.69 -0.92
N ILE A 127 -5.48 7.83 -1.47
CA ILE A 127 -6.33 7.87 -2.67
C ILE A 127 -5.56 7.31 -3.87
N LEU A 128 -4.33 7.77 -4.08
CA LEU A 128 -3.49 7.34 -5.20
C LEU A 128 -3.17 5.83 -5.14
N MET A 129 -3.01 5.27 -3.94
CA MET A 129 -2.88 3.81 -3.78
C MET A 129 -4.14 3.07 -4.22
N GLY A 130 -5.32 3.59 -3.92
CA GLY A 130 -6.61 2.98 -4.20
C GLY A 130 -7.41 2.62 -2.97
N LEU A 131 -7.15 3.26 -1.82
CA LEU A 131 -8.01 3.09 -0.64
C LEU A 131 -9.38 3.68 -0.91
N GLU A 132 -10.38 2.82 -0.95
CA GLU A 132 -11.76 3.21 -1.23
C GLU A 132 -12.35 4.06 -0.10
N GLU A 133 -13.23 4.99 -0.46
CA GLU A 133 -13.88 5.88 0.50
C GLU A 133 -14.72 5.10 1.53
N ALA A 134 -15.40 4.05 1.09
CA ALA A 134 -16.20 3.17 1.95
C ALA A 134 -15.38 2.38 2.98
N GLU A 135 -14.09 2.19 2.74
CA GLU A 135 -13.17 1.48 3.64
C GLU A 135 -12.46 2.42 4.63
N ARG A 136 -12.65 3.73 4.47
CA ARG A 136 -12.03 4.71 5.36
C ARG A 136 -12.68 4.67 6.73
N ILE A 137 -11.83 4.69 7.73
CA ILE A 137 -12.26 4.77 9.11
C ILE A 137 -12.60 6.23 9.41
N HIS A 138 -13.84 6.46 9.78
CA HIS A 138 -14.35 7.78 10.08
C HIS A 138 -13.85 8.26 11.44
N TYR A 139 -13.53 9.52 11.50
CA TYR A 139 -13.07 10.24 12.67
C TYR A 139 -14.25 10.97 13.32
N GLY A 140 -14.66 10.58 14.55
CA GLY A 140 -15.84 11.19 15.19
C GLY A 140 -17.11 11.16 14.31
N GLY A 141 -17.21 10.18 13.37
CA GLY A 141 -18.32 10.10 12.40
C GLY A 141 -18.09 10.90 11.11
N VAL A 142 -16.98 11.61 10.97
CA VAL A 142 -16.65 12.42 9.77
C VAL A 142 -15.56 11.73 8.96
N ASP A 143 -15.71 11.73 7.63
CA ASP A 143 -14.66 11.29 6.70
C ASP A 143 -13.45 12.24 6.78
N PRO A 144 -12.20 11.71 6.90
CA PRO A 144 -11.00 12.54 7.03
C PRO A 144 -10.77 13.49 5.85
N ILE A 145 -11.20 13.13 4.64
CA ILE A 145 -11.05 13.98 3.45
C ILE A 145 -12.06 15.12 3.48
N ARG A 146 -13.31 14.80 3.84
CA ARG A 146 -14.35 15.80 4.01
C ARG A 146 -13.96 16.79 5.11
N HIS A 147 -13.40 16.31 6.22
CA HIS A 147 -12.89 17.15 7.30
C HIS A 147 -11.84 18.16 6.80
N ILE A 148 -10.86 17.72 5.97
CA ILE A 148 -9.89 18.64 5.37
C ILE A 148 -10.60 19.74 4.58
N SER A 149 -11.58 19.39 3.76
CA SER A 149 -12.31 20.36 2.92
C SER A 149 -13.12 21.34 3.75
N GLU A 150 -13.66 20.91 4.89
CA GLU A 150 -14.47 21.75 5.79
C GLU A 150 -13.61 22.75 6.60
N ILE A 151 -12.40 22.34 7.02
CA ILE A 151 -11.49 23.19 7.78
C ILE A 151 -10.51 23.97 6.92
N ALA A 152 -10.36 23.61 5.64
CA ALA A 152 -9.51 24.35 4.73
C ALA A 152 -10.01 25.79 4.63
N SER A 153 -9.33 26.67 5.37
CA SER A 153 -9.59 28.09 5.33
C SER A 153 -9.21 28.67 3.96
N ASP A 154 -9.67 29.89 3.68
CA ASP A 154 -9.31 30.62 2.46
C ASP A 154 -7.87 31.17 2.52
N THR A 155 -6.94 30.35 3.01
CA THR A 155 -5.50 30.57 2.99
C THR A 155 -4.87 29.94 1.76
N PRO A 156 -3.68 30.39 1.31
CA PRO A 156 -2.97 29.72 0.23
C PRO A 156 -2.75 28.21 0.48
N ALA A 157 -2.43 27.82 1.70
CA ALA A 157 -2.24 26.40 2.09
C ALA A 157 -3.54 25.60 2.03
N GLY A 158 -4.66 26.15 2.52
CA GLY A 158 -5.98 25.50 2.45
C GLY A 158 -6.47 25.34 1.02
N ARG A 159 -6.31 26.37 0.17
CA ARG A 159 -6.63 26.25 -1.27
C ARG A 159 -5.77 25.19 -1.95
N LEU A 160 -4.47 25.11 -1.62
CA LEU A 160 -3.58 24.06 -2.16
C LEU A 160 -4.05 22.67 -1.73
N ALA A 161 -4.38 22.46 -0.46
CA ALA A 161 -4.86 21.19 0.06
C ALA A 161 -6.12 20.71 -0.71
N ASN A 162 -7.13 21.59 -0.83
CA ASN A 162 -8.35 21.28 -1.56
C ASN A 162 -8.11 20.98 -3.05
N ALA A 163 -7.29 21.78 -3.71
CA ALA A 163 -6.95 21.57 -5.11
C ALA A 163 -6.25 20.22 -5.34
N ARG A 164 -5.32 19.83 -4.47
CA ARG A 164 -4.59 18.56 -4.58
C ARG A 164 -5.48 17.35 -4.30
N ILE A 165 -6.33 17.42 -3.28
CA ILE A 165 -7.32 16.36 -2.98
C ILE A 165 -8.32 16.21 -4.14
N GLY A 166 -8.82 17.31 -4.70
CA GLY A 166 -9.69 17.27 -5.87
C GLY A 166 -9.01 16.62 -7.07
N ALA A 167 -7.78 17.04 -7.37
CA ALA A 167 -7.03 16.51 -8.51
C ALA A 167 -6.74 14.99 -8.40
N VAL A 168 -6.33 14.50 -7.23
CA VAL A 168 -5.99 13.07 -7.07
C VAL A 168 -7.22 12.16 -7.18
N ARG A 169 -8.42 12.65 -6.87
CA ARG A 169 -9.67 11.88 -7.02
C ARG A 169 -10.01 11.57 -8.48
N GLU A 170 -9.54 12.40 -9.40
CA GLU A 170 -9.71 12.20 -10.85
C GLU A 170 -8.59 11.31 -11.45
N GLU A 171 -7.57 11.01 -10.67
CA GLU A 171 -6.47 10.16 -11.13
C GLU A 171 -6.83 8.67 -11.03
N GLN A 172 -6.38 7.87 -12.01
CA GLN A 172 -6.42 6.42 -11.90
C GLN A 172 -5.50 5.96 -10.76
N THR A 173 -5.99 5.05 -9.92
CA THR A 173 -5.24 4.57 -8.75
C THR A 173 -4.15 3.57 -9.14
N LEU A 174 -3.13 3.40 -8.27
CA LEU A 174 -2.11 2.38 -8.47
C LEU A 174 -2.71 0.97 -8.44
N LEU A 175 -3.67 0.69 -7.55
CA LEU A 175 -4.40 -0.58 -7.50
C LEU A 175 -5.07 -0.89 -8.84
N ALA A 176 -5.80 0.07 -9.41
CA ALA A 176 -6.46 -0.11 -10.70
C ALA A 176 -5.46 -0.41 -11.82
N CYS A 177 -4.29 0.26 -11.82
CA CYS A 177 -3.24 0.02 -12.81
C CYS A 177 -2.56 -1.34 -12.63
N VAL A 178 -2.30 -1.79 -11.39
CA VAL A 178 -1.79 -3.13 -11.09
C VAL A 178 -2.80 -4.20 -11.51
N HIS A 179 -4.08 -4.02 -11.20
CA HIS A 179 -5.15 -4.92 -11.66
C HIS A 179 -5.25 -4.97 -13.18
N GLN A 180 -5.14 -3.83 -13.86
CA GLN A 180 -5.14 -3.77 -15.32
C GLN A 180 -3.94 -4.50 -15.93
N TRP A 181 -2.77 -4.38 -15.34
CA TRP A 181 -1.57 -5.07 -15.76
C TRP A 181 -1.70 -6.59 -15.51
N LEU A 182 -2.14 -7.02 -14.31
CA LEU A 182 -2.41 -8.43 -14.00
C LEU A 182 -3.44 -9.05 -14.96
N TYR A 183 -4.53 -8.32 -15.25
CA TYR A 183 -5.54 -8.80 -16.19
C TYR A 183 -4.96 -9.15 -17.56
N ARG A 184 -3.96 -8.41 -18.04
CA ARG A 184 -3.30 -8.61 -19.33
C ARG A 184 -2.14 -9.62 -19.28
N THR A 185 -1.66 -9.93 -18.08
CA THR A 185 -0.52 -10.86 -17.91
C THR A 185 -0.92 -12.27 -18.39
N PRO A 186 -0.08 -12.94 -19.20
CA PRO A 186 -0.37 -14.29 -19.66
C PRO A 186 -0.50 -15.29 -18.51
N VAL A 187 -1.56 -16.10 -18.52
CA VAL A 187 -1.76 -17.26 -17.62
C VAL A 187 -1.68 -18.52 -18.46
N GLN A 188 -0.79 -19.44 -18.12
CA GLN A 188 -0.56 -20.66 -18.95
C GLN A 188 -0.31 -20.34 -20.44
N GLY A 189 0.30 -19.17 -20.72
CA GLY A 189 0.58 -18.71 -22.07
C GLY A 189 -0.58 -18.06 -22.82
N SER A 190 -1.77 -17.94 -22.19
CA SER A 190 -2.96 -17.30 -22.77
C SER A 190 -3.17 -15.89 -22.24
N THR A 191 -3.62 -15.01 -23.11
CA THR A 191 -3.97 -13.59 -22.81
C THR A 191 -5.45 -13.34 -23.09
N PRO A 192 -6.05 -12.25 -22.54
CA PRO A 192 -7.47 -11.92 -22.78
C PRO A 192 -7.87 -11.74 -24.24
N SER A 193 -6.91 -11.54 -25.14
CA SER A 193 -7.14 -11.42 -26.58
C SER A 193 -7.13 -12.77 -27.32
N ASP A 194 -6.71 -13.84 -26.65
CA ASP A 194 -6.64 -15.16 -27.27
C ASP A 194 -8.02 -15.86 -27.23
N PRO A 195 -8.43 -16.53 -28.31
CA PRO A 195 -9.64 -17.35 -28.27
C PRO A 195 -9.53 -18.46 -27.22
N GLY A 196 -10.58 -18.60 -26.39
CA GLY A 196 -10.61 -19.63 -25.33
C GLY A 196 -9.79 -19.29 -24.07
N ASP A 197 -9.32 -18.04 -23.90
CA ASP A 197 -8.60 -17.59 -22.69
C ASP A 197 -9.35 -17.91 -21.39
N GLU A 198 -10.67 -17.71 -21.37
CA GLU A 198 -11.49 -18.01 -20.20
C GLU A 198 -11.42 -19.48 -19.80
N ASP A 199 -11.43 -20.39 -20.78
CA ASP A 199 -11.33 -21.83 -20.53
C ASP A 199 -9.93 -22.21 -20.00
N VAL A 200 -8.86 -21.60 -20.54
CA VAL A 200 -7.50 -21.80 -20.06
C VAL A 200 -7.36 -21.35 -18.60
N VAL A 201 -7.89 -20.18 -18.26
CA VAL A 201 -7.87 -19.65 -16.90
C VAL A 201 -8.70 -20.52 -15.94
N ASN A 202 -9.90 -20.93 -16.34
CA ASN A 202 -10.76 -21.81 -15.55
C ASN A 202 -10.07 -23.14 -15.28
N GLN A 203 -9.49 -23.75 -16.30
CA GLN A 203 -8.78 -25.02 -16.16
C GLN A 203 -7.58 -24.89 -15.23
N PHE A 204 -6.80 -23.79 -15.33
CA PHE A 204 -5.69 -23.53 -14.41
C PHE A 204 -6.18 -23.44 -12.95
N ILE A 205 -7.27 -22.71 -12.70
CA ILE A 205 -7.84 -22.57 -11.36
C ILE A 205 -8.30 -23.92 -10.81
N GLU A 206 -9.04 -24.72 -11.60
CA GLU A 206 -9.54 -26.03 -11.15
C GLU A 206 -8.38 -27.02 -10.86
N GLU A 207 -7.36 -27.06 -11.71
CA GLU A 207 -6.16 -27.88 -11.49
C GLU A 207 -5.41 -27.44 -10.24
N TYR A 208 -5.34 -26.11 -9.99
CA TYR A 208 -4.70 -25.56 -8.80
C TYR A 208 -5.47 -25.89 -7.53
N LEU A 209 -6.80 -25.75 -7.54
CA LEU A 209 -7.67 -26.11 -6.42
C LEU A 209 -7.58 -27.59 -6.10
N ALA A 210 -7.57 -28.48 -7.09
CA ALA A 210 -7.39 -29.92 -6.88
C ALA A 210 -6.04 -30.23 -6.22
N SER A 211 -4.96 -29.54 -6.62
CA SER A 211 -3.65 -29.69 -5.99
C SER A 211 -3.64 -29.14 -4.57
N LEU A 212 -4.35 -28.03 -4.30
CA LEU A 212 -4.51 -27.46 -2.98
C LEU A 212 -5.27 -28.42 -2.05
N ASP A 213 -6.37 -29.00 -2.52
CA ASP A 213 -7.16 -29.98 -1.78
C ASP A 213 -6.30 -31.17 -1.35
N GLY A 214 -5.52 -31.75 -2.27
CA GLY A 214 -4.59 -32.84 -1.97
C GLY A 214 -3.53 -32.43 -0.92
N SER A 215 -2.98 -31.22 -1.03
CA SER A 215 -2.03 -30.70 -0.04
C SER A 215 -2.66 -30.51 1.34
N LEU A 216 -3.91 -30.04 1.39
CA LEU A 216 -4.65 -29.87 2.65
C LEU A 216 -4.98 -31.22 3.28
N ASP A 217 -5.35 -32.25 2.49
CA ASP A 217 -5.59 -33.63 2.97
C ASP A 217 -4.31 -34.24 3.56
N ASP A 218 -3.17 -34.10 2.88
CA ASP A 218 -1.88 -34.54 3.38
C ASP A 218 -1.52 -33.86 4.71
N ASN A 219 -1.76 -32.56 4.81
CA ASN A 219 -1.48 -31.79 6.03
C ASN A 219 -2.43 -32.19 7.18
N LEU A 220 -3.73 -32.35 6.90
CA LEU A 220 -4.70 -32.82 7.88
C LEU A 220 -4.31 -34.18 8.42
N SER A 221 -3.96 -35.13 7.54
CA SER A 221 -3.53 -36.47 7.91
C SER A 221 -2.31 -36.47 8.82
N ARG A 222 -1.30 -35.63 8.50
CA ARG A 222 -0.11 -35.50 9.36
C ARG A 222 -0.43 -34.89 10.72
N LEU A 223 -1.23 -33.81 10.74
CA LEU A 223 -1.56 -33.12 11.98
C LEU A 223 -2.39 -34.04 12.91
N THR A 224 -3.34 -34.78 12.35
CA THR A 224 -4.16 -35.71 13.12
C THR A 224 -3.35 -36.89 13.66
N SER A 225 -2.26 -37.31 13.01
CA SER A 225 -1.37 -38.36 13.49
C SER A 225 -0.48 -37.92 14.66
N VAL A 226 -0.22 -36.61 14.80
CA VAL A 226 0.72 -36.05 15.79
C VAL A 226 0.00 -35.38 16.97
N LEU A 227 -1.18 -34.79 16.73
CA LEU A 227 -1.93 -34.04 17.74
C LEU A 227 -3.08 -34.90 18.33
N PRO A 228 -3.09 -35.13 19.65
CA PRO A 228 -4.12 -35.97 20.30
C PRO A 228 -5.54 -35.37 20.21
N ASP A 229 -5.67 -34.04 20.13
CA ASP A 229 -6.97 -33.36 20.05
C ASP A 229 -7.08 -32.62 18.71
N SER A 230 -7.54 -33.36 17.71
CA SER A 230 -7.80 -32.84 16.35
C SER A 230 -9.26 -32.41 16.12
N LYS A 231 -10.08 -32.31 17.21
CA LYS A 231 -11.48 -31.90 17.11
C LYS A 231 -11.60 -30.53 16.47
N GLY A 232 -12.39 -30.42 15.40
CA GLY A 232 -12.62 -29.21 14.64
C GLY A 232 -11.53 -28.87 13.61
N MET A 233 -10.45 -29.66 13.49
CA MET A 233 -9.39 -29.43 12.53
C MET A 233 -9.89 -29.66 11.09
N ALA A 234 -10.61 -30.75 10.85
CA ALA A 234 -11.21 -31.04 9.54
C ALA A 234 -12.09 -29.87 9.07
N GLN A 235 -12.97 -29.35 9.95
CA GLN A 235 -13.81 -28.20 9.61
C GLN A 235 -13.01 -26.95 9.26
N ARG A 236 -11.86 -26.70 9.91
CA ARG A 236 -10.98 -25.59 9.56
C ARG A 236 -10.39 -25.75 8.16
N PHE A 237 -9.97 -26.96 7.81
CA PHE A 237 -9.45 -27.26 6.48
C PHE A 237 -10.54 -27.13 5.42
N ASP A 238 -11.78 -27.56 5.68
CA ASP A 238 -12.92 -27.37 4.79
C ASP A 238 -13.22 -25.87 4.58
N THR A 239 -13.19 -25.07 5.65
CA THR A 239 -13.33 -23.60 5.53
C THR A 239 -12.23 -23.00 4.66
N ILE A 240 -10.99 -23.49 4.73
CA ILE A 240 -9.89 -23.01 3.86
C ILE A 240 -10.15 -23.37 2.40
N ARG A 241 -10.63 -24.59 2.09
CA ARG A 241 -10.99 -25.01 0.73
C ARG A 241 -12.09 -24.13 0.14
N GLU A 242 -13.18 -23.96 0.89
CA GLU A 242 -14.30 -23.12 0.49
C GLU A 242 -13.85 -21.66 0.23
N ALA A 243 -13.08 -21.10 1.14
CA ALA A 243 -12.55 -19.74 1.00
C ALA A 243 -11.61 -19.61 -0.21
N ALA A 244 -10.76 -20.59 -0.47
CA ALA A 244 -9.87 -20.62 -1.63
C ALA A 244 -10.64 -20.66 -2.95
N ARG A 245 -11.67 -21.54 -3.03
CA ARG A 245 -12.54 -21.63 -4.20
C ARG A 245 -13.32 -20.33 -4.41
N ALA A 246 -13.99 -19.85 -3.38
CA ALA A 246 -14.76 -18.59 -3.45
C ALA A 246 -13.89 -17.41 -3.87
N PHE A 247 -12.66 -17.33 -3.36
CA PHE A 247 -11.71 -16.30 -3.75
C PHE A 247 -11.31 -16.44 -5.23
N LEU A 248 -10.80 -17.59 -5.67
CA LEU A 248 -10.31 -17.78 -7.04
C LEU A 248 -11.41 -17.69 -8.08
N MET A 249 -12.62 -18.17 -7.78
CA MET A 249 -13.79 -18.11 -8.67
C MET A 249 -14.54 -16.78 -8.60
N ALA A 250 -14.11 -15.86 -7.72
CA ALA A 250 -14.80 -14.60 -7.42
C ALA A 250 -16.28 -14.81 -7.03
N GLU A 251 -16.55 -15.88 -6.27
CA GLU A 251 -17.88 -16.21 -5.76
C GLU A 251 -18.27 -15.28 -4.59
N GLY A 252 -19.57 -15.12 -4.35
CA GLY A 252 -20.09 -14.29 -3.26
C GLY A 252 -19.93 -12.78 -3.45
N SER A 253 -19.34 -12.33 -4.56
CA SER A 253 -19.29 -10.92 -4.93
C SER A 253 -20.61 -10.48 -5.57
N HIS A 254 -21.11 -9.29 -5.18
CA HIS A 254 -22.28 -8.66 -5.83
C HIS A 254 -21.94 -7.99 -7.17
N LEU A 255 -20.75 -8.30 -7.73
CA LEU A 255 -20.28 -7.74 -8.98
C LEU A 255 -21.04 -8.31 -10.19
N PRO A 256 -21.24 -7.53 -11.25
CA PRO A 256 -21.69 -8.01 -12.54
C PRO A 256 -20.80 -9.15 -13.08
N GLU A 257 -21.34 -10.00 -13.95
CA GLU A 257 -20.65 -11.20 -14.43
C GLU A 257 -19.32 -10.88 -15.13
N ASP A 258 -19.27 -9.85 -15.95
CA ASP A 258 -18.05 -9.40 -16.63
C ASP A 258 -16.96 -8.95 -15.66
N GLN A 259 -17.36 -8.27 -14.60
CA GLN A 259 -16.41 -7.85 -13.55
C GLN A 259 -15.93 -9.03 -12.72
N ARG A 260 -16.78 -10.02 -12.44
CA ARG A 260 -16.38 -11.28 -11.78
C ARG A 260 -15.39 -12.06 -12.62
N LYS A 261 -15.63 -12.21 -13.94
CA LYS A 261 -14.69 -12.83 -14.89
C LYS A 261 -13.35 -12.11 -14.89
N ARG A 262 -13.38 -10.79 -14.91
CA ARG A 262 -12.19 -9.96 -14.84
C ARG A 262 -11.43 -10.18 -13.52
N GLN A 263 -12.11 -10.16 -12.38
CA GLN A 263 -11.49 -10.36 -11.08
C GLN A 263 -10.89 -11.77 -10.92
N LYS A 264 -11.61 -12.80 -11.36
CA LYS A 264 -11.11 -14.18 -11.42
C LYS A 264 -9.79 -14.25 -12.18
N ARG A 265 -9.72 -13.64 -13.37
CA ARG A 265 -8.50 -13.64 -14.18
C ARG A 265 -7.35 -12.88 -13.49
N ILE A 266 -7.61 -11.73 -12.86
CA ILE A 266 -6.61 -10.97 -12.09
C ILE A 266 -6.01 -11.84 -10.99
N ARG A 267 -6.85 -12.54 -10.22
CA ARG A 267 -6.43 -13.43 -9.13
C ARG A 267 -5.65 -14.64 -9.64
N ALA A 268 -6.10 -15.22 -10.75
CA ALA A 268 -5.37 -16.31 -11.42
C ALA A 268 -3.98 -15.87 -11.90
N ALA A 269 -3.85 -14.66 -12.47
CA ALA A 269 -2.58 -14.13 -12.91
C ALA A 269 -1.63 -13.86 -11.72
N ALA A 270 -2.12 -13.27 -10.64
CA ALA A 270 -1.33 -13.07 -9.42
C ALA A 270 -0.86 -14.41 -8.83
N LEU A 271 -1.76 -15.39 -8.73
CA LEU A 271 -1.44 -16.74 -8.26
C LEU A 271 -0.42 -17.44 -9.18
N PHE A 272 -0.57 -17.30 -10.49
CA PHE A 272 0.36 -17.87 -11.47
C PHE A 272 1.76 -17.28 -11.32
N ILE A 273 1.89 -15.96 -11.24
CA ILE A 273 3.19 -15.28 -11.05
C ILE A 273 3.86 -15.75 -9.76
N GLU A 274 3.13 -15.78 -8.65
CA GLU A 274 3.69 -16.16 -7.33
C GLU A 274 4.07 -17.63 -7.27
N SER A 275 3.27 -18.52 -7.85
CA SER A 275 3.49 -19.96 -7.81
C SER A 275 4.65 -20.41 -8.70
N TYR A 276 4.76 -19.84 -9.89
CA TYR A 276 5.79 -20.21 -10.86
C TYR A 276 6.96 -19.23 -10.93
N ARG A 277 7.23 -18.57 -9.83
CA ARG A 277 8.29 -17.56 -9.64
C ARG A 277 9.69 -17.99 -10.07
N HIS A 278 9.94 -19.28 -10.29
CA HIS A 278 11.20 -19.84 -10.75
C HIS A 278 11.37 -19.77 -12.26
N LEU A 279 10.29 -19.49 -13.01
CA LEU A 279 10.35 -19.33 -14.45
C LEU A 279 10.98 -17.98 -14.81
N PRO A 280 11.96 -17.94 -15.72
CA PRO A 280 12.74 -16.74 -16.02
C PRO A 280 11.89 -15.50 -16.36
N LEU A 281 10.90 -15.64 -17.25
CA LEU A 281 10.05 -14.50 -17.64
C LEU A 281 9.08 -14.04 -16.56
N LEU A 282 8.89 -14.80 -15.49
CA LEU A 282 8.09 -14.37 -14.34
C LEU A 282 8.92 -13.64 -13.25
N SER A 283 10.24 -13.51 -13.44
CA SER A 283 11.11 -12.85 -12.45
C SER A 283 10.76 -11.38 -12.24
N TRP A 284 10.55 -10.62 -13.31
CA TRP A 284 10.15 -9.22 -13.21
C TRP A 284 8.71 -9.04 -12.74
N PRO A 285 7.70 -9.78 -13.29
CA PRO A 285 6.35 -9.77 -12.76
C PRO A 285 6.29 -10.04 -11.24
N ARG A 286 7.00 -11.06 -10.77
CA ARG A 286 7.09 -11.37 -9.35
C ARG A 286 7.72 -10.23 -8.54
N LEU A 287 8.83 -9.67 -9.04
CA LEU A 287 9.49 -8.55 -8.36
C LEU A 287 8.54 -7.35 -8.21
N LEU A 288 7.70 -7.09 -9.22
CA LEU A 288 6.70 -6.03 -9.13
C LEU A 288 5.69 -6.31 -8.02
N LEU A 289 5.16 -7.54 -7.93
CA LEU A 289 4.23 -7.92 -6.86
C LEU A 289 4.90 -7.80 -5.48
N ASP A 290 6.14 -8.28 -5.34
CA ASP A 290 6.90 -8.19 -4.08
C ASP A 290 7.05 -6.74 -3.62
N VAL A 291 7.43 -5.81 -4.52
CA VAL A 291 7.62 -4.40 -4.13
C VAL A 291 6.32 -3.66 -3.84
N VAL A 292 5.21 -4.05 -4.48
CA VAL A 292 3.87 -3.51 -4.19
C VAL A 292 3.41 -3.95 -2.80
N VAL A 293 3.56 -5.24 -2.48
CA VAL A 293 3.20 -5.77 -1.16
C VAL A 293 4.08 -5.15 -0.08
N GLU A 294 5.40 -5.03 -0.31
CA GLU A 294 6.31 -4.36 0.61
C GLU A 294 5.91 -2.89 0.84
N MET A 295 5.47 -2.19 -0.19
CA MET A 295 5.02 -0.79 -0.07
C MET A 295 3.84 -0.68 0.91
N GLU A 296 2.84 -1.53 0.77
CA GLU A 296 1.71 -1.54 1.70
C GLU A 296 2.13 -1.94 3.11
N GLU A 297 3.01 -2.95 3.25
CA GLU A 297 3.56 -3.37 4.54
C GLU A 297 4.26 -2.19 5.25
N GLN A 298 5.12 -1.45 4.53
CA GLN A 298 5.82 -0.31 5.11
C GLN A 298 4.85 0.79 5.58
N LEU A 299 3.77 1.04 4.82
CA LEU A 299 2.75 2.01 5.24
C LEU A 299 2.00 1.53 6.50
N VAL A 300 1.72 0.23 6.61
CA VAL A 300 1.12 -0.36 7.81
C VAL A 300 2.06 -0.24 9.02
N LEU A 301 3.34 -0.54 8.85
CA LEU A 301 4.35 -0.38 9.89
C LEU A 301 4.48 1.08 10.34
N TRP A 302 4.48 2.02 9.39
CA TRP A 302 4.47 3.45 9.68
C TRP A 302 3.25 3.85 10.54
N ARG A 303 2.05 3.37 10.20
CA ARG A 303 0.82 3.65 10.97
C ARG A 303 0.88 3.09 12.38
N HIS A 304 1.34 1.86 12.54
CA HIS A 304 1.51 1.25 13.87
C HIS A 304 2.55 2.00 14.70
N ARG A 305 3.68 2.37 14.09
CA ARG A 305 4.72 3.13 14.79
C ARG A 305 4.23 4.51 15.19
N HIS A 306 3.50 5.20 14.30
CA HIS A 306 2.85 6.48 14.59
C HIS A 306 1.89 6.35 15.78
N ALA A 307 1.02 5.35 15.80
CA ALA A 307 0.11 5.15 16.93
C ALA A 307 0.85 4.95 18.25
N ARG A 308 1.94 4.17 18.27
CA ARG A 308 2.76 3.96 19.48
C ARG A 308 3.51 5.21 19.92
N MET A 309 4.03 5.99 18.98
CA MET A 309 4.66 7.28 19.29
C MET A 309 3.65 8.24 19.91
N VAL A 310 2.45 8.38 19.34
CA VAL A 310 1.39 9.23 19.90
C VAL A 310 0.96 8.76 21.30
N GLU A 311 0.80 7.44 21.50
CA GLU A 311 0.48 6.89 22.83
C GLU A 311 1.57 7.21 23.87
N ARG A 312 2.84 7.17 23.46
CA ARG A 312 3.97 7.51 24.32
C ARG A 312 3.98 8.99 24.72
N LEU A 313 3.60 9.90 23.81
CA LEU A 313 3.63 11.34 24.04
C LEU A 313 2.41 11.86 24.81
N ILE A 314 1.21 11.41 24.48
CA ILE A 314 -0.02 11.95 25.05
C ILE A 314 -0.92 10.91 25.73
N GLY A 315 -0.51 9.64 25.75
CA GLY A 315 -1.35 8.56 26.25
C GLY A 315 -2.66 8.48 25.46
N ARG A 316 -3.77 8.30 26.15
CA ARG A 316 -5.13 8.23 25.54
C ARG A 316 -5.88 9.55 25.55
N ARG A 317 -5.17 10.66 25.58
CA ARG A 317 -5.78 12.01 25.48
C ARG A 317 -6.38 12.21 24.09
N VAL A 318 -7.40 13.05 24.02
CA VAL A 318 -7.97 13.54 22.75
C VAL A 318 -6.89 14.27 21.97
N GLY A 319 -6.76 14.01 20.66
CA GLY A 319 -5.81 14.71 19.79
C GLY A 319 -6.12 16.20 19.66
N THR A 320 -5.15 17.01 19.25
CA THR A 320 -5.30 18.47 19.08
C THR A 320 -6.40 18.86 18.09
N GLY A 321 -6.66 18.03 17.08
CA GLY A 321 -7.78 18.18 16.15
C GLY A 321 -9.09 17.55 16.62
N GLY A 322 -9.24 17.22 17.93
CA GLY A 322 -10.45 16.65 18.52
C GLY A 322 -10.62 15.13 18.29
N SER A 323 -9.58 14.37 17.79
CA SER A 323 -9.65 12.95 17.46
C SER A 323 -9.72 12.04 18.67
N GLY A 324 -10.23 10.80 18.47
CA GLY A 324 -10.10 9.72 19.43
C GLY A 324 -8.65 9.27 19.68
N GLY A 325 -7.66 10.05 19.20
CA GLY A 325 -6.24 9.81 19.45
C GLY A 325 -5.77 8.44 18.99
N VAL A 326 -5.12 7.69 19.90
CA VAL A 326 -4.52 6.39 19.63
C VAL A 326 -5.53 5.36 19.13
N ASP A 327 -6.74 5.33 19.66
CA ASP A 327 -7.75 4.33 19.28
C ASP A 327 -8.17 4.45 17.79
N TYR A 328 -8.17 5.67 17.25
CA TYR A 328 -8.39 5.88 15.82
C TYR A 328 -7.16 5.43 15.02
N LEU A 329 -5.96 5.80 15.45
CA LEU A 329 -4.72 5.45 14.75
C LEU A 329 -4.53 3.93 14.66
N ASP A 330 -4.82 3.19 15.74
CA ASP A 330 -4.77 1.71 15.76
C ASP A 330 -5.72 1.10 14.72
N LYS A 331 -6.90 1.68 14.56
CA LYS A 331 -7.83 1.20 13.52
C LYS A 331 -7.26 1.41 12.12
N THR A 332 -6.60 2.55 11.83
CA THR A 332 -6.03 2.82 10.51
C THR A 332 -4.89 1.86 10.14
N GLY A 333 -4.24 1.24 11.11
CA GLY A 333 -3.25 0.16 10.90
C GLY A 333 -3.82 -1.08 10.20
N ARG A 334 -5.16 -1.22 10.14
CA ARG A 334 -5.85 -2.34 9.47
C ARG A 334 -6.11 -2.11 7.98
N TYR A 335 -5.84 -0.93 7.43
CA TYR A 335 -6.06 -0.67 6.01
C TYR A 335 -5.28 -1.65 5.14
N ARG A 336 -5.97 -2.19 4.14
CA ARG A 336 -5.38 -3.04 3.09
C ARG A 336 -6.00 -2.64 1.76
N VAL A 337 -5.15 -2.25 0.83
CA VAL A 337 -5.52 -1.87 -0.54
C VAL A 337 -5.33 -3.05 -1.48
N PHE A 338 -4.16 -3.71 -1.42
CA PHE A 338 -3.81 -4.81 -2.32
C PHE A 338 -4.25 -6.17 -1.78
N LYS A 339 -5.51 -6.28 -1.36
CA LYS A 339 -6.09 -7.47 -0.66
C LYS A 339 -5.88 -8.77 -1.42
N ASP A 340 -6.06 -8.75 -2.75
CA ASP A 340 -5.90 -9.94 -3.58
C ASP A 340 -4.45 -10.47 -3.57
N LEU A 341 -3.44 -9.58 -3.52
CA LEU A 341 -2.04 -9.99 -3.44
C LEU A 341 -1.69 -10.64 -2.09
N TRP A 342 -2.29 -10.17 -1.01
CA TRP A 342 -2.14 -10.82 0.29
C TRP A 342 -2.87 -12.16 0.35
N ALA A 343 -4.08 -12.24 -0.17
CA ALA A 343 -4.89 -13.45 -0.17
C ALA A 343 -4.24 -14.58 -0.97
N VAL A 344 -3.66 -14.29 -2.13
CA VAL A 344 -2.93 -15.24 -2.97
C VAL A 344 -1.82 -15.97 -2.18
N ARG A 345 -1.13 -15.29 -1.27
CA ARG A 345 -0.05 -15.88 -0.46
C ARG A 345 -0.54 -17.02 0.45
N THR A 346 -1.80 -16.97 0.86
CA THR A 346 -2.41 -18.05 1.66
C THR A 346 -2.61 -19.34 0.85
N LEU A 347 -2.69 -19.21 -0.48
CA LEU A 347 -2.99 -20.32 -1.39
C LEU A 347 -1.74 -21.01 -1.97
N LEU A 348 -0.54 -20.48 -1.70
CA LEU A 348 0.69 -20.99 -2.32
C LEU A 348 0.99 -22.44 -1.93
N LEU A 349 1.37 -23.23 -2.91
CA LEU A 349 1.73 -24.64 -2.77
C LEU A 349 3.26 -24.84 -2.85
N PRO A 350 3.78 -25.90 -2.22
CA PRO A 350 5.14 -26.35 -2.52
C PRO A 350 5.33 -26.63 -3.99
N ARG A 351 6.49 -26.27 -4.55
CA ARG A 351 6.78 -26.38 -5.99
C ARG A 351 6.44 -27.74 -6.60
N LYS A 352 6.69 -28.82 -5.88
CA LYS A 352 6.44 -30.19 -6.33
C LYS A 352 4.95 -30.58 -6.42
N GLN A 353 4.08 -29.78 -5.82
CA GLN A 353 2.62 -29.99 -5.81
C GLN A 353 1.90 -29.05 -6.79
N LEU A 354 2.63 -28.16 -7.46
CA LEU A 354 2.04 -27.26 -8.45
C LEU A 354 1.57 -28.01 -9.68
N PRO A 355 0.43 -27.62 -10.29
CA PRO A 355 0.02 -28.10 -11.61
C PRO A 355 1.12 -27.90 -12.65
N ALA A 356 1.11 -28.70 -13.71
CA ALA A 356 2.06 -28.54 -14.80
C ALA A 356 1.86 -27.21 -15.54
N VAL A 357 2.96 -26.54 -15.90
CA VAL A 357 2.90 -25.36 -16.75
C VAL A 357 2.75 -25.82 -18.20
N ARG A 358 1.65 -25.39 -18.82
CA ARG A 358 1.46 -25.57 -20.28
C ARG A 358 2.28 -24.51 -21.01
N ASN A 359 2.82 -24.87 -22.16
CA ASN A 359 3.67 -23.96 -22.94
C ASN A 359 4.83 -23.38 -22.10
N ALA A 360 5.50 -24.22 -21.30
CA ALA A 360 6.58 -23.80 -20.41
C ALA A 360 7.72 -23.10 -21.16
N GLU A 361 7.92 -23.40 -22.43
CA GLU A 361 8.88 -22.77 -23.33
C GLU A 361 8.65 -21.27 -23.50
N ARG A 362 7.42 -20.79 -23.35
CA ARG A 362 7.07 -19.35 -23.40
C ARG A 362 7.59 -18.56 -22.20
N TYR A 363 7.93 -19.25 -21.10
CA TYR A 363 8.41 -18.65 -19.85
C TYR A 363 9.89 -18.94 -19.61
N GLY A 364 10.50 -19.70 -20.49
CA GLY A 364 11.90 -20.07 -20.42
C GLY A 364 12.80 -19.04 -21.10
N PHE A 365 14.07 -19.09 -20.74
CA PHE A 365 15.16 -18.43 -21.44
C PHE A 365 16.28 -19.45 -21.59
N SER A 366 16.70 -19.73 -22.82
CA SER A 366 17.87 -20.57 -23.09
C SER A 366 18.81 -19.82 -24.04
N THR A 367 20.10 -19.98 -23.84
CA THR A 367 21.15 -19.61 -24.78
C THR A 367 21.76 -20.90 -25.30
N ASP A 368 21.79 -21.05 -26.60
CA ASP A 368 22.51 -22.14 -27.24
C ASP A 368 24.02 -21.97 -27.10
#